data_f8ee6c19e2971d16c9d68d1570f0c49c
#
_entry.id   f8ee6c19e2971d16c9d68d1570f0c49c
#
_cell.length_a   1.000
_cell.length_b   1.000
_cell.length_c   1.000
_cell.angle_alpha   90.00
_cell.angle_beta   90.00
_cell.angle_gamma   90.00
#
_symmetry.space_group_name_H-M   'P 1'
#
loop_
_entity.id
_entity.type
_entity.pdbx_description
1 polymer ?
#
loop_
_entity_poly.entity_id
_entity_poly.type
_entity_poly.pdbx_seq_one_letter_code
_entity_poly.pdbx_strand_id
1 'polypeptide(L)'
;MGETTAEIARQNPAIDFIAIEVHGPGIGSLLKKIDALELRNLRLIRHDAVAVLESMVPDGLLAGIHLFFPDPWPKKRHHKRRLVQPPFAALAARKLAPGGYFHAATDWPEYAQQMDAVLSAEPLLEKAAGEKSRPVTKFERRGIGLGHPVRDLLFLRRKE
;
A
#
# COMPACT_ATOMS: atom_id res chain seq x y z
N MET A 1 12.60 3.11 7.74
CA MET A 1 11.27 2.52 7.51
C MET A 1 10.19 3.45 8.05
N GLY A 2 9.01 3.46 7.43
CA GLY A 2 7.90 4.33 7.79
C GLY A 2 8.04 5.80 7.38
N GLU A 3 9.09 6.16 6.67
CA GLU A 3 9.35 7.54 6.25
C GLU A 3 8.26 8.05 5.30
N THR A 4 7.92 7.27 4.30
CA THR A 4 6.86 7.61 3.34
C THR A 4 5.50 7.75 4.01
N THR A 5 5.16 6.82 4.91
CA THR A 5 3.89 6.84 5.64
C THR A 5 3.77 8.08 6.51
N ALA A 6 4.82 8.39 7.28
CA ALA A 6 4.85 9.58 8.12
C ALA A 6 4.74 10.88 7.30
N GLU A 7 5.44 10.95 6.18
CA GLU A 7 5.42 12.12 5.30
C GLU A 7 4.05 12.32 4.63
N ILE A 8 3.42 11.24 4.18
CA ILE A 8 2.05 11.30 3.63
C ILE A 8 1.07 11.83 4.68
N ALA A 9 1.14 11.33 5.91
CA ALA A 9 0.29 11.79 6.99
C ALA A 9 0.53 13.27 7.31
N ARG A 10 1.81 13.68 7.34
CA ARG A 10 2.19 15.08 7.59
C ARG A 10 1.62 16.03 6.53
N GLN A 11 1.66 15.62 5.27
CA GLN A 11 1.16 16.42 4.13
C GLN A 11 -0.37 16.47 4.06
N ASN A 12 -1.06 15.57 4.76
CA ASN A 12 -2.52 15.44 4.70
C ASN A 12 -3.14 15.45 6.11
N PRO A 13 -3.04 16.56 6.84
CA PRO A 13 -3.44 16.60 8.25
C PRO A 13 -4.94 16.40 8.48
N ALA A 14 -5.76 16.61 7.46
CA ALA A 14 -7.22 16.42 7.53
C ALA A 14 -7.66 14.98 7.27
N ILE A 15 -6.74 14.08 6.92
CA ILE A 15 -7.02 12.67 6.63
C ILE A 15 -6.45 11.81 7.75
N ASP A 16 -7.23 10.87 8.25
CA ASP A 16 -6.77 9.87 9.20
C ASP A 16 -6.17 8.67 8.48
N PHE A 17 -5.01 8.24 8.96
CA PHE A 17 -4.27 7.10 8.41
C PHE A 17 -4.09 6.00 9.44
N ILE A 18 -4.14 4.76 8.96
CA ILE A 18 -3.78 3.57 9.72
C ILE A 18 -2.61 2.89 9.00
N ALA A 19 -1.48 2.79 9.68
CA ALA A 19 -0.35 1.99 9.21
C ALA A 19 -0.43 0.59 9.83
N ILE A 20 -0.25 -0.42 9.00
CA ILE A 20 -0.26 -1.81 9.44
C ILE A 20 1.11 -2.40 9.16
N GLU A 21 1.77 -2.93 10.19
CA GLU A 21 3.12 -3.45 10.09
C GLU A 21 3.30 -4.64 11.04
N VAL A 22 4.01 -5.66 10.59
CA VAL A 22 4.36 -6.83 11.41
C VAL A 22 5.80 -6.78 11.92
N HIS A 23 6.68 -6.07 11.20
CA HIS A 23 8.11 -6.04 11.48
C HIS A 23 8.44 -5.07 12.61
N GLY A 24 8.92 -5.60 13.74
CA GLY A 24 9.20 -4.82 14.95
C GLY A 24 10.07 -3.58 14.75
N PRO A 25 11.24 -3.68 14.09
CA PRO A 25 12.07 -2.50 13.80
C PRO A 25 11.37 -1.41 12.99
N GLY A 26 10.52 -1.80 12.04
CA GLY A 26 9.69 -0.86 11.27
C GLY A 26 8.71 -0.10 12.15
N ILE A 27 8.09 -0.80 13.08
CA ILE A 27 7.17 -0.21 14.07
C ILE A 27 7.88 0.82 14.92
N GLY A 28 9.02 0.47 15.51
CA GLY A 28 9.80 1.38 16.34
C GLY A 28 10.25 2.62 15.58
N SER A 29 10.69 2.45 14.33
CA SER A 29 11.06 3.55 13.45
C SER A 29 9.88 4.49 13.17
N LEU A 30 8.71 3.95 12.88
CA LEU A 30 7.52 4.75 12.61
C LEU A 30 7.02 5.47 13.86
N LEU A 31 7.01 4.83 15.02
CA LEU A 31 6.62 5.45 16.29
C LEU A 31 7.50 6.67 16.61
N LYS A 32 8.81 6.56 16.41
CA LYS A 32 9.74 7.69 16.59
C LYS A 32 9.40 8.86 15.67
N LYS A 33 8.98 8.57 14.43
CA LYS A 33 8.59 9.63 13.48
C LYS A 33 7.26 10.27 13.84
N ILE A 34 6.29 9.48 14.28
CA ILE A 34 5.01 9.98 14.76
C ILE A 34 5.23 10.97 15.90
N ASP A 35 6.07 10.60 16.87
CA ASP A 35 6.42 11.46 18.00
C ASP A 35 7.17 12.72 17.57
N ALA A 36 8.25 12.55 16.80
CA ALA A 36 9.10 13.68 16.37
C ALA A 36 8.35 14.70 15.49
N LEU A 37 7.39 14.26 14.70
CA LEU A 37 6.58 15.11 13.82
C LEU A 37 5.23 15.50 14.44
N GLU A 38 4.97 15.07 15.66
CA GLU A 38 3.73 15.33 16.40
C GLU A 38 2.47 14.97 15.58
N LEU A 39 2.51 13.82 14.87
CA LEU A 39 1.42 13.37 14.02
C LEU A 39 0.23 12.89 14.87
N ARG A 40 -0.93 13.50 14.67
CA ARG A 40 -2.17 13.13 15.35
C ARG A 40 -3.12 12.32 14.49
N ASN A 41 -2.87 12.27 13.20
CA ASN A 41 -3.70 11.63 12.20
C ASN A 41 -3.14 10.30 11.70
N LEU A 42 -2.13 9.73 12.35
CA LEU A 42 -1.52 8.45 12.01
C LEU A 42 -1.53 7.52 13.21
N ARG A 43 -2.17 6.37 13.04
CA ARG A 43 -2.20 5.29 14.01
C ARG A 43 -1.52 4.05 13.45
N LEU A 44 -0.95 3.24 14.33
CA LEU A 44 -0.18 2.07 13.96
C LEU A 44 -0.80 0.81 14.57
N ILE A 45 -1.03 -0.19 13.73
CA ILE A 45 -1.47 -1.51 14.17
C ILE A 45 -0.36 -2.51 13.88
N ARG A 46 0.09 -3.23 14.91
CA ARG A 46 1.03 -4.34 14.76
C ARG A 46 0.27 -5.63 14.56
N HIS A 47 -0.01 -5.97 13.32
CA HIS A 47 -0.73 -7.18 12.96
C HIS A 47 -0.54 -7.51 11.48
N ASP A 48 -1.01 -8.68 11.08
CA ASP A 48 -1.13 -9.05 9.67
C ASP A 48 -2.18 -8.18 8.96
N ALA A 49 -1.83 -7.62 7.80
CA ALA A 49 -2.69 -6.70 7.08
C ALA A 49 -3.99 -7.34 6.59
N VAL A 50 -3.94 -8.61 6.16
CA VAL A 50 -5.13 -9.34 5.70
C VAL A 50 -6.09 -9.53 6.88
N ALA A 51 -5.58 -9.96 8.02
CA ALA A 51 -6.40 -10.16 9.23
C ALA A 51 -7.05 -8.85 9.70
N VAL A 52 -6.32 -7.73 9.65
CA VAL A 52 -6.87 -6.41 10.00
C VAL A 52 -7.99 -6.02 9.04
N LEU A 53 -7.78 -6.15 7.73
CA LEU A 53 -8.81 -5.84 6.74
C LEU A 53 -10.05 -6.71 6.90
N GLU A 54 -9.87 -8.01 7.14
CA GLU A 54 -11.00 -8.94 7.31
C GLU A 54 -11.84 -8.67 8.57
N SER A 55 -11.16 -8.43 9.69
CA SER A 55 -11.80 -8.48 11.01
C SER A 55 -12.04 -7.11 11.64
N MET A 56 -11.30 -6.08 11.25
CA MET A 56 -11.29 -4.78 11.92
C MET A 56 -11.77 -3.62 11.05
N VAL A 57 -11.88 -3.82 9.74
CA VAL A 57 -12.27 -2.76 8.80
C VAL A 57 -13.61 -3.09 8.18
N PRO A 58 -14.64 -2.26 8.38
CA PRO A 58 -15.92 -2.43 7.70
C PRO A 58 -15.80 -2.29 6.17
N ASP A 59 -16.69 -2.95 5.45
CA ASP A 59 -16.76 -2.82 3.99
C ASP A 59 -17.11 -1.39 3.60
N GLY A 60 -16.49 -0.90 2.53
CA GLY A 60 -16.77 0.43 1.99
C GLY A 60 -16.30 1.60 2.84
N LEU A 61 -15.40 1.38 3.82
CA LEU A 61 -14.95 2.41 4.74
C LEU A 61 -13.77 3.24 4.20
N LEU A 62 -12.82 2.59 3.54
CA LEU A 62 -11.53 3.21 3.24
C LEU A 62 -11.60 4.12 2.02
N ALA A 63 -11.12 5.35 2.16
CA ALA A 63 -10.96 6.28 1.03
C ALA A 63 -9.78 5.88 0.12
N GLY A 64 -8.79 5.20 0.67
CA GLY A 64 -7.63 4.73 -0.09
C GLY A 64 -6.83 3.67 0.65
N ILE A 65 -6.10 2.88 -0.13
CA ILE A 65 -5.15 1.88 0.37
C ILE A 65 -3.81 2.13 -0.32
N HIS A 66 -2.75 2.19 0.46
CA HIS A 66 -1.37 2.27 -0.01
C HIS A 66 -0.65 0.94 0.25
N LEU A 67 -0.08 0.37 -0.78
CA LEU A 67 0.76 -0.83 -0.68
C LEU A 67 2.09 -0.56 -1.38
N PHE A 68 3.08 -0.10 -0.63
CA PHE A 68 4.36 0.31 -1.16
C PHE A 68 5.45 -0.71 -0.83
N PHE A 69 6.10 -1.22 -1.87
CA PHE A 69 7.22 -2.16 -1.77
C PHE A 69 6.93 -3.40 -0.92
N PRO A 70 5.82 -4.12 -1.18
CA PRO A 70 5.60 -5.41 -0.55
C PRO A 70 6.70 -6.39 -0.96
N ASP A 71 6.94 -7.41 -0.13
CA ASP A 71 7.97 -8.41 -0.41
C ASP A 71 7.73 -9.06 -1.79
N PRO A 72 8.69 -8.97 -2.72
CA PRO A 72 8.52 -9.46 -4.09
C PRO A 72 8.61 -10.97 -4.21
N TRP A 73 9.15 -11.69 -3.20
CA TRP A 73 9.34 -13.14 -3.27
C TRP A 73 9.91 -13.58 -4.62
N PRO A 74 11.19 -13.25 -4.94
CA PRO A 74 11.71 -13.36 -6.31
C PRO A 74 11.79 -14.79 -6.85
N LYS A 75 11.94 -15.78 -5.98
CA LYS A 75 12.01 -17.19 -6.39
C LYS A 75 10.63 -17.67 -6.86
N LYS A 76 10.54 -18.26 -8.04
CA LYS A 76 9.29 -18.76 -8.61
C LYS A 76 8.46 -19.62 -7.66
N ARG A 77 9.11 -20.53 -6.91
CA ARG A 77 8.45 -21.37 -5.89
C ARG A 77 7.82 -20.58 -4.73
N HIS A 78 8.19 -19.30 -4.55
CA HIS A 78 7.71 -18.42 -3.49
C HIS A 78 6.67 -17.39 -3.98
N HIS A 79 6.36 -17.32 -5.29
CA HIS A 79 5.38 -16.35 -5.83
C HIS A 79 4.02 -16.45 -5.15
N LYS A 80 3.62 -17.65 -4.70
CA LYS A 80 2.39 -17.87 -3.93
C LYS A 80 2.34 -17.13 -2.59
N ARG A 81 3.48 -16.66 -2.09
CA ARG A 81 3.59 -15.86 -0.84
C ARG A 81 3.38 -14.38 -1.06
N ARG A 82 3.38 -13.93 -2.32
CA ARG A 82 3.12 -12.53 -2.65
C ARG A 82 1.74 -12.13 -2.16
N LEU A 83 1.64 -10.94 -1.55
CA LEU A 83 0.38 -10.46 -0.98
C LEU A 83 -0.69 -10.24 -2.05
N VAL A 84 -0.32 -9.63 -3.17
CA VAL A 84 -1.28 -9.31 -4.23
C VAL A 84 -1.63 -10.57 -5.03
N GLN A 85 -2.66 -11.22 -4.57
CA GLN A 85 -3.32 -12.39 -5.18
C GLN A 85 -4.81 -12.07 -5.35
N PRO A 86 -5.57 -12.83 -6.15
CA PRO A 86 -7.00 -12.57 -6.34
C PRO A 86 -7.81 -12.41 -5.06
N PRO A 87 -7.64 -13.24 -4.01
CA PRO A 87 -8.38 -13.05 -2.76
C PRO A 87 -8.07 -11.72 -2.07
N PHE A 88 -6.82 -11.28 -2.09
CA PHE A 88 -6.44 -9.99 -1.52
C PHE A 88 -7.02 -8.81 -2.32
N ALA A 89 -6.97 -8.89 -3.65
CA ALA A 89 -7.55 -7.85 -4.51
C ALA A 89 -9.07 -7.69 -4.26
N ALA A 90 -9.78 -8.81 -4.14
CA ALA A 90 -11.20 -8.80 -3.81
C ALA A 90 -11.48 -8.20 -2.42
N LEU A 91 -10.69 -8.57 -1.42
CA LEU A 91 -10.79 -8.04 -0.06
C LEU A 91 -10.53 -6.53 -0.04
N ALA A 92 -9.43 -6.07 -0.63
CA ALA A 92 -9.09 -4.66 -0.68
C ALA A 92 -10.15 -3.84 -1.40
N ALA A 93 -10.64 -4.31 -2.54
CA ALA A 93 -11.70 -3.66 -3.30
C ALA A 93 -12.99 -3.52 -2.48
N ARG A 94 -13.37 -4.56 -1.72
CA ARG A 94 -14.56 -4.53 -0.87
C ARG A 94 -14.41 -3.53 0.29
N LYS A 95 -13.20 -3.36 0.83
CA LYS A 95 -12.95 -2.41 1.94
C LYS A 95 -12.88 -0.95 1.50
N LEU A 96 -12.57 -0.71 0.24
CA LEU A 96 -12.59 0.63 -0.33
C LEU A 96 -14.02 1.17 -0.45
N ALA A 97 -14.20 2.45 -0.13
CA ALA A 97 -15.43 3.16 -0.47
C ALA A 97 -15.59 3.26 -2.00
N PRO A 98 -16.83 3.33 -2.52
CA PRO A 98 -17.03 3.62 -3.94
C PRO A 98 -16.28 4.90 -4.35
N GLY A 99 -15.49 4.83 -5.43
CA GLY A 99 -14.62 5.92 -5.85
C GLY A 99 -13.30 6.02 -5.08
N GLY A 100 -13.08 5.20 -4.06
CA GLY A 100 -11.81 5.10 -3.36
C GLY A 100 -10.71 4.51 -4.25
N TYR A 101 -9.45 4.61 -3.82
CA TYR A 101 -8.32 4.22 -4.64
C TYR A 101 -7.42 3.17 -3.98
N PHE A 102 -6.77 2.39 -4.81
CA PHE A 102 -5.68 1.48 -4.42
C PHE A 102 -4.41 1.92 -5.14
N HIS A 103 -3.39 2.29 -4.38
CA HIS A 103 -2.10 2.73 -4.92
C HIS A 103 -1.02 1.74 -4.48
N ALA A 104 -0.45 1.02 -5.45
CA ALA A 104 0.69 0.12 -5.23
C ALA A 104 1.95 0.66 -5.87
N ALA A 105 3.10 0.33 -5.31
CA ALA A 105 4.40 0.63 -5.89
C ALA A 105 5.36 -0.54 -5.64
N THR A 106 6.15 -0.89 -6.65
CA THR A 106 7.20 -1.90 -6.56
C THR A 106 8.31 -1.62 -7.57
N ASP A 107 9.54 -1.95 -7.20
CA ASP A 107 10.71 -1.92 -8.07
C ASP A 107 11.00 -3.27 -8.74
N TRP A 108 10.15 -4.27 -8.50
CA TRP A 108 10.28 -5.61 -9.08
C TRP A 108 9.37 -5.76 -10.31
N PRO A 109 9.94 -5.74 -11.54
CA PRO A 109 9.13 -5.68 -12.77
C PRO A 109 8.14 -6.83 -12.92
N GLU A 110 8.54 -8.04 -12.58
CA GLU A 110 7.68 -9.22 -12.65
C GLU A 110 6.52 -9.14 -11.66
N TYR A 111 6.77 -8.63 -10.44
CA TYR A 111 5.69 -8.42 -9.48
C TYR A 111 4.76 -7.28 -9.91
N ALA A 112 5.30 -6.22 -10.51
CA ALA A 112 4.46 -5.15 -11.08
C ALA A 112 3.50 -5.69 -12.14
N GLN A 113 3.97 -6.58 -13.02
CA GLN A 113 3.13 -7.26 -14.01
C GLN A 113 2.05 -8.13 -13.37
N GLN A 114 2.40 -8.89 -12.34
CA GLN A 114 1.44 -9.70 -11.60
C GLN A 114 0.38 -8.83 -10.89
N MET A 115 0.80 -7.77 -10.21
CA MET A 115 -0.11 -6.82 -9.57
C MET A 115 -1.10 -6.23 -10.58
N ASP A 116 -0.60 -5.77 -11.72
CA ASP A 116 -1.44 -5.19 -12.76
C ASP A 116 -2.47 -6.20 -13.27
N ALA A 117 -2.05 -7.43 -13.54
CA ALA A 117 -2.95 -8.49 -13.99
C ALA A 117 -4.02 -8.84 -12.95
N VAL A 118 -3.63 -9.01 -11.69
CA VAL A 118 -4.55 -9.37 -10.60
C VAL A 118 -5.54 -8.25 -10.31
N LEU A 119 -5.05 -7.02 -10.19
CA LEU A 119 -5.92 -5.87 -9.86
C LEU A 119 -6.84 -5.50 -11.04
N SER A 120 -6.37 -5.65 -12.28
CA SER A 120 -7.20 -5.43 -13.48
C SER A 120 -8.29 -6.47 -13.64
N ALA A 121 -8.09 -7.69 -13.13
CA ALA A 121 -9.08 -8.76 -13.18
C ALA A 121 -10.14 -8.65 -12.09
N GLU A 122 -9.93 -7.82 -11.07
CA GLU A 122 -10.91 -7.64 -10.00
C GLU A 122 -12.11 -6.79 -10.50
N PRO A 123 -13.34 -7.35 -10.49
CA PRO A 123 -14.50 -6.65 -11.08
C PRO A 123 -14.82 -5.30 -10.45
N LEU A 124 -14.53 -5.12 -9.17
CA LEU A 124 -14.81 -3.86 -8.46
C LEU A 124 -13.77 -2.78 -8.71
N LEU A 125 -12.65 -3.10 -9.36
CA LEU A 125 -11.58 -2.16 -9.61
C LEU A 125 -11.50 -1.79 -11.10
N GLU A 126 -11.07 -0.59 -11.36
CA GLU A 126 -10.71 -0.14 -12.70
C GLU A 126 -9.37 0.61 -12.64
N LYS A 127 -8.54 0.39 -13.65
CA LYS A 127 -7.25 1.06 -13.73
C LYS A 127 -7.47 2.55 -13.96
N ALA A 128 -6.84 3.39 -13.13
CA ALA A 128 -6.95 4.83 -13.26
C ALA A 128 -6.10 5.34 -14.44
N ALA A 129 -6.62 6.33 -15.13
CA ALA A 129 -5.85 7.12 -16.07
C ALA A 129 -5.08 8.18 -15.28
N GLY A 130 -3.75 8.14 -15.30
CA GLY A 130 -2.89 9.08 -14.59
C GLY A 130 -2.17 8.46 -13.40
N GLU A 131 -1.37 9.29 -12.76
CA GLU A 131 -0.53 8.89 -11.65
C GLU A 131 -0.91 9.65 -10.38
N LYS A 132 -0.74 8.98 -9.25
CA LYS A 132 -0.84 9.62 -7.93
C LYS A 132 0.57 9.81 -7.39
N SER A 133 0.92 11.05 -7.06
CA SER A 133 2.22 11.34 -6.48
C SER A 133 2.33 10.79 -5.05
N ARG A 134 3.52 10.39 -4.69
CA ARG A 134 3.88 9.98 -3.33
C ARG A 134 5.31 10.42 -3.03
N PRO A 135 5.66 10.61 -1.75
CA PRO A 135 7.05 10.87 -1.39
C PRO A 135 7.98 9.74 -1.84
N VAL A 136 9.15 10.09 -2.34
CA VAL A 136 10.18 9.12 -2.73
C VAL A 136 10.81 8.53 -1.47
N THR A 137 10.83 7.22 -1.34
CA THR A 137 11.45 6.53 -0.21
C THR A 137 12.98 6.57 -0.29
N LYS A 138 13.65 6.39 0.84
CA LYS A 138 15.11 6.15 0.87
C LYS A 138 15.52 4.97 0.01
N PHE A 139 14.74 3.90 0.10
CA PHE A 139 14.96 2.67 -0.66
C PHE A 139 14.84 2.94 -2.17
N GLU A 140 13.81 3.68 -2.57
CA GLU A 140 13.58 4.07 -3.96
C GLU A 140 14.71 4.97 -4.49
N ARG A 141 15.12 5.99 -3.73
CA ARG A 141 16.25 6.84 -4.11
C ARG A 141 17.53 6.04 -4.34
N ARG A 142 17.78 5.05 -3.49
CA ARG A 142 18.92 4.14 -3.64
C ARG A 142 18.78 3.26 -4.87
N GLY A 143 17.58 2.73 -5.11
CA GLY A 143 17.27 1.90 -6.28
C GLY A 143 17.39 2.66 -7.59
N ILE A 144 16.91 3.90 -7.65
CA ILE A 144 17.05 4.77 -8.82
C ILE A 144 18.53 4.98 -9.16
N GLY A 145 19.37 5.24 -8.14
CA GLY A 145 20.81 5.36 -8.30
C GLY A 145 21.50 4.11 -8.83
N LEU A 146 20.87 2.93 -8.65
CA LEU A 146 21.34 1.63 -9.15
C LEU A 146 20.65 1.17 -10.44
N GLY A 147 19.79 2.00 -11.05
CA GLY A 147 19.05 1.67 -12.26
C GLY A 147 17.83 0.78 -12.03
N HIS A 148 17.24 0.79 -10.84
CA HIS A 148 16.02 0.04 -10.50
C HIS A 148 14.79 0.95 -10.64
N PRO A 149 14.04 0.88 -11.76
CA PRO A 149 12.85 1.70 -11.95
C PRO A 149 11.72 1.24 -11.02
N VAL A 150 11.01 2.19 -10.44
CA VAL A 150 9.81 1.93 -9.65
C VAL A 150 8.59 2.06 -10.54
N ARG A 151 7.66 1.12 -10.43
CA ARG A 151 6.35 1.20 -11.06
C ARG A 151 5.29 1.48 -10.02
N ASP A 152 4.54 2.53 -10.26
CA ASP A 152 3.34 2.87 -9.51
C ASP A 152 2.12 2.38 -10.28
N LEU A 153 1.17 1.78 -9.56
CA LEU A 153 -0.09 1.27 -10.09
C LEU A 153 -1.23 1.93 -9.33
N LEU A 154 -2.16 2.53 -10.04
CA LEU A 154 -3.33 3.19 -9.44
C LEU A 154 -4.60 2.59 -10.00
N PHE A 155 -5.45 2.13 -9.09
CA PHE A 155 -6.79 1.61 -9.38
C PHE A 155 -7.83 2.36 -8.58
N LEU A 156 -9.01 2.50 -9.15
CA LEU A 156 -10.17 3.10 -8.47
C LEU A 156 -11.22 2.04 -8.21
N ARG A 157 -11.87 2.10 -7.04
CA ARG A 157 -13.07 1.33 -6.79
C ARG A 157 -14.20 1.89 -7.64
N ARG A 158 -14.83 1.05 -8.45
CA ARG A 158 -16.01 1.44 -9.22
C ARG A 158 -17.10 1.93 -8.29
N LYS A 159 -17.86 2.93 -8.73
CA LYS A 159 -18.96 3.49 -7.95
C LYS A 159 -20.17 2.58 -7.91
N GLU A 160 -20.24 1.63 -8.84
CA GLU A 160 -21.31 0.63 -8.95
C GLU A 160 -20.75 -0.75 -9.25
#